data_de382f807df3e149332218af03343a4f
#
_entry.id   de382f807df3e149332218af03343a4f
#
_cell.length_a   1.000
_cell.length_b   1.000
_cell.length_c   1.000
_cell.angle_alpha   90.00
_cell.angle_beta   90.00
_cell.angle_gamma   90.00
#
_symmetry.space_group_name_H-M   'P 1'
#
loop_
_entity.id
_entity.type
_entity.pdbx_description
1 polymer ?
#
loop_
_entity_poly.entity_id
_entity_poly.type
_entity_poly.pdbx_seq_one_letter_code
_entity_poly.pdbx_strand_id
1 'polypeptide(L)'
;MNLKQSYTAEIIQAFLVAHLAEVLGVETAEIDVDENLENYGLDSAQAMMIISKLEELLSFKPSPILLWHYPNIAALSQRLSEESSDNSQVKDTSLGANSPVKFAPPALDLGAEAVLDPTIKPVGNAVSVSNPKNIFLTGGTGYLGAFIIKELLEVSAATLYCLVRASNVEEGKSKLENNLQQYGIWQDQYSHRIIPIIGDLSQPHLGIDPEQFQHLAANIDAIYHSAALLNYVYPYSALKTANVLGTQEVLRLACQTKVKPFHYVSSVAVFESSAYAGKLVKEDDNFHDWEGIF
;
A
#
# COMPACT_ATOMS: atom_id res chain seq x y z
N MET A 1 -35.19 29.67 4.28
CA MET A 1 -33.89 30.34 4.52
C MET A 1 -33.06 29.36 5.35
N ASN A 2 -32.27 28.49 4.72
CA ASN A 2 -31.31 27.67 5.45
C ASN A 2 -30.06 28.54 5.65
N LEU A 3 -29.83 28.98 6.87
CA LEU A 3 -28.56 29.55 7.29
C LEU A 3 -27.51 28.42 7.13
N LYS A 4 -26.62 28.56 6.16
CA LYS A 4 -25.43 27.68 6.04
C LYS A 4 -24.60 27.93 7.29
N GLN A 5 -24.47 26.91 8.10
CA GLN A 5 -23.68 26.89 9.31
C GLN A 5 -22.21 26.83 8.89
N SER A 6 -21.44 27.88 9.16
CA SER A 6 -19.99 27.86 9.04
C SER A 6 -19.44 27.13 10.27
N TYR A 7 -18.66 26.08 10.06
CA TYR A 7 -18.05 25.32 11.16
C TYR A 7 -16.67 25.90 11.48
N THR A 8 -16.45 26.25 12.73
CA THR A 8 -15.13 26.71 13.20
C THR A 8 -14.19 25.53 13.36
N ALA A 9 -12.87 25.80 13.36
CA ALA A 9 -11.86 24.78 13.55
C ALA A 9 -12.06 23.99 14.86
N GLU A 10 -12.48 24.67 15.93
CA GLU A 10 -12.73 24.05 17.24
C GLU A 10 -13.89 23.05 17.19
N ILE A 11 -14.96 23.35 16.45
CA ILE A 11 -16.11 22.44 16.30
C ILE A 11 -15.69 21.21 15.53
N ILE A 12 -14.94 21.38 14.43
CA ILE A 12 -14.44 20.28 13.61
C ILE A 12 -13.45 19.43 14.41
N GLN A 13 -12.56 20.07 15.19
CA GLN A 13 -11.60 19.39 16.07
C GLN A 13 -12.30 18.53 17.12
N ALA A 14 -13.28 19.09 17.83
CA ALA A 14 -14.05 18.35 18.83
C ALA A 14 -14.79 17.16 18.20
N PHE A 15 -15.32 17.34 17.00
CA PHE A 15 -15.98 16.28 16.25
C PHE A 15 -14.99 15.15 15.87
N LEU A 16 -13.81 15.49 15.34
CA LEU A 16 -12.77 14.52 14.98
C LEU A 16 -12.27 13.75 16.19
N VAL A 17 -12.02 14.43 17.31
CA VAL A 17 -11.60 13.78 18.58
C VAL A 17 -12.62 12.75 19.02
N ALA A 18 -13.92 13.12 19.04
CA ALA A 18 -14.98 12.23 19.48
C ALA A 18 -15.09 10.98 18.59
N HIS A 19 -15.05 11.14 17.24
CA HIS A 19 -15.17 10.03 16.33
C HIS A 19 -13.91 9.16 16.26
N LEU A 20 -12.72 9.76 16.40
CA LEU A 20 -11.48 9.01 16.48
C LEU A 20 -11.44 8.15 17.74
N ALA A 21 -11.86 8.71 18.88
CA ALA A 21 -11.96 7.97 20.14
C ALA A 21 -12.95 6.79 20.03
N GLU A 22 -14.10 7.01 19.38
CA GLU A 22 -15.09 5.95 19.10
C GLU A 22 -14.51 4.84 18.23
N VAL A 23 -13.82 5.17 17.14
CA VAL A 23 -13.22 4.22 16.20
C VAL A 23 -12.10 3.41 16.84
N LEU A 24 -11.31 4.03 17.71
CA LEU A 24 -10.20 3.40 18.42
C LEU A 24 -10.63 2.68 19.71
N GLY A 25 -11.84 2.95 20.21
CA GLY A 25 -12.33 2.39 21.48
C GLY A 25 -11.61 2.94 22.70
N VAL A 26 -11.19 4.21 22.68
CA VAL A 26 -10.48 4.90 23.75
C VAL A 26 -11.29 6.11 24.26
N GLU A 27 -10.89 6.69 25.38
CA GLU A 27 -11.50 7.91 25.88
C GLU A 27 -11.04 9.14 25.06
N THR A 28 -11.91 10.15 24.91
CA THR A 28 -11.56 11.36 24.15
C THR A 28 -10.37 12.12 24.72
N ALA A 29 -10.09 11.98 26.01
CA ALA A 29 -8.94 12.57 26.68
C ALA A 29 -7.59 11.92 26.29
N GLU A 30 -7.63 10.74 25.69
CA GLU A 30 -6.44 10.03 25.20
C GLU A 30 -6.05 10.44 23.77
N ILE A 31 -6.89 11.23 23.10
CA ILE A 31 -6.63 11.73 21.76
C ILE A 31 -5.89 13.07 21.85
N ASP A 32 -4.63 13.08 21.46
CA ASP A 32 -3.83 14.29 21.31
C ASP A 32 -4.06 14.91 19.92
N VAL A 33 -4.52 16.15 19.87
CA VAL A 33 -4.85 16.83 18.63
C VAL A 33 -3.64 17.21 17.77
N ASP A 34 -2.48 17.29 18.38
CA ASP A 34 -1.19 17.56 17.74
C ASP A 34 -0.43 16.29 17.33
N GLU A 35 -0.86 15.12 17.81
CA GLU A 35 -0.27 13.83 17.45
C GLU A 35 -0.57 13.49 15.99
N ASN A 36 0.41 12.86 15.32
CA ASN A 36 0.26 12.42 13.94
C ASN A 36 -0.82 11.33 13.83
N LEU A 37 -1.80 11.55 12.95
CA LEU A 37 -2.90 10.60 12.69
C LEU A 37 -2.40 9.20 12.31
N GLU A 38 -1.23 9.08 11.69
CA GLU A 38 -0.59 7.79 11.39
C GLU A 38 -0.26 6.98 12.64
N ASN A 39 0.08 7.65 13.75
CA ASN A 39 0.45 6.99 15.00
C ASN A 39 -0.74 6.33 15.70
N TYR A 40 -1.96 6.74 15.36
CA TYR A 40 -3.18 6.08 15.83
C TYR A 40 -3.49 4.76 15.11
N GLY A 41 -2.72 4.40 14.06
CA GLY A 41 -2.82 3.12 13.37
C GLY A 41 -4.14 2.88 12.64
N LEU A 42 -4.80 3.94 12.18
CA LEU A 42 -6.06 3.86 11.44
C LEU A 42 -5.90 3.01 10.17
N ASP A 43 -6.79 2.04 10.00
CA ASP A 43 -6.91 1.36 8.72
C ASP A 43 -7.72 2.19 7.71
N SER A 44 -7.70 1.74 6.43
CA SER A 44 -8.39 2.46 5.35
C SER A 44 -9.91 2.54 5.55
N ALA A 45 -10.54 1.53 6.16
CA ALA A 45 -11.98 1.54 6.42
C ALA A 45 -12.32 2.55 7.50
N GLN A 46 -11.52 2.62 8.56
CA GLN A 46 -11.66 3.58 9.65
C GLN A 46 -11.45 5.01 9.15
N ALA A 47 -10.42 5.26 8.32
CA ALA A 47 -10.18 6.56 7.72
C ALA A 47 -11.36 7.00 6.83
N MET A 48 -11.90 6.10 6.00
CA MET A 48 -13.08 6.40 5.16
C MET A 48 -14.35 6.64 5.98
N MET A 49 -14.50 5.97 7.13
CA MET A 49 -15.61 6.22 8.06
C MET A 49 -15.54 7.64 8.63
N ILE A 50 -14.35 8.09 9.05
CA ILE A 50 -14.13 9.45 9.55
C ILE A 50 -14.47 10.47 8.45
N ILE A 51 -14.03 10.27 7.20
CA ILE A 51 -14.35 11.16 6.07
C ILE A 51 -15.87 11.20 5.80
N SER A 52 -16.55 10.04 5.84
CA SER A 52 -17.99 9.98 5.67
C SER A 52 -18.74 10.77 6.76
N LYS A 53 -18.27 10.70 7.99
CA LYS A 53 -18.82 11.47 9.11
C LYS A 53 -18.56 12.97 8.99
N LEU A 54 -17.38 13.35 8.49
CA LEU A 54 -17.06 14.75 8.17
C LEU A 54 -17.95 15.29 7.03
N GLU A 55 -18.26 14.47 6.01
CA GLU A 55 -19.20 14.83 4.95
C GLU A 55 -20.60 15.15 5.50
N GLU A 56 -21.08 14.33 6.45
CA GLU A 56 -22.37 14.56 7.13
C GLU A 56 -22.37 15.89 7.90
N LEU A 57 -21.27 16.19 8.60
CA LEU A 57 -21.13 17.44 9.37
C LEU A 57 -21.03 18.66 8.46
N LEU A 58 -20.11 18.64 7.50
CA LEU A 58 -19.69 19.81 6.72
C LEU A 58 -20.64 20.11 5.55
N SER A 59 -21.53 19.18 5.17
CA SER A 59 -22.42 19.29 4.00
C SER A 59 -21.68 19.43 2.65
N PHE A 60 -20.39 19.08 2.61
CA PHE A 60 -19.60 18.85 1.40
C PHE A 60 -18.70 17.64 1.63
N LYS A 61 -18.21 17.03 0.54
CA LYS A 61 -17.37 15.85 0.61
C LYS A 61 -15.89 16.24 0.70
N PRO A 62 -15.25 16.13 1.88
CA PRO A 62 -13.82 16.36 2.00
C PRO A 62 -13.06 15.30 1.19
N SER A 63 -11.97 15.71 0.55
CA SER A 63 -11.09 14.74 -0.09
C SER A 63 -10.42 13.85 0.96
N PRO A 64 -10.44 12.52 0.83
CA PRO A 64 -9.71 11.62 1.74
C PRO A 64 -8.21 11.93 1.84
N ILE A 65 -7.63 12.52 0.80
CA ILE A 65 -6.22 12.96 0.76
C ILE A 65 -5.90 14.01 1.84
N LEU A 66 -6.90 14.76 2.34
CA LEU A 66 -6.68 15.76 3.40
C LEU A 66 -6.14 15.14 4.69
N LEU A 67 -6.51 13.90 5.03
CA LEU A 67 -5.98 13.19 6.20
C LEU A 67 -4.45 13.01 6.14
N TRP A 68 -3.85 13.07 4.95
CA TRP A 68 -2.39 12.92 4.73
C TRP A 68 -1.67 14.23 4.58
N HIS A 69 -2.32 15.24 4.00
CA HIS A 69 -1.72 16.56 3.86
C HIS A 69 -1.71 17.33 5.17
N TYR A 70 -2.62 16.99 6.06
CA TYR A 70 -2.73 17.58 7.39
C TYR A 70 -2.54 16.49 8.44
N PRO A 71 -1.30 16.33 8.94
CA PRO A 71 -0.88 15.11 9.64
C PRO A 71 -1.52 14.94 11.01
N ASN A 72 -2.16 15.97 11.57
CA ASN A 72 -2.80 15.93 12.88
C ASN A 72 -4.20 16.57 12.84
N ILE A 73 -4.97 16.34 13.90
CA ILE A 73 -6.35 16.81 14.02
C ILE A 73 -6.41 18.36 13.99
N ALA A 74 -5.48 19.04 14.64
CA ALA A 74 -5.46 20.51 14.69
C ALA A 74 -5.30 21.12 13.29
N ALA A 75 -4.30 20.68 12.52
CA ALA A 75 -4.04 21.15 11.16
C ALA A 75 -5.21 20.82 10.20
N LEU A 76 -5.76 19.60 10.30
CA LEU A 76 -6.89 19.15 9.50
C LEU A 76 -8.15 20.00 9.79
N SER A 77 -8.45 20.25 11.06
CA SER A 77 -9.60 21.05 11.48
C SER A 77 -9.53 22.47 10.99
N GLN A 78 -8.35 23.09 11.07
CA GLN A 78 -8.10 24.42 10.54
C GLN A 78 -8.38 24.49 9.04
N ARG A 79 -7.86 23.55 8.28
CA ARG A 79 -8.03 23.47 6.82
C ARG A 79 -9.49 23.28 6.41
N LEU A 80 -10.20 22.37 7.08
CA LEU A 80 -11.62 22.12 6.81
C LEU A 80 -12.51 23.31 7.15
N SER A 81 -12.16 24.07 8.19
CA SER A 81 -12.85 25.32 8.54
C SER A 81 -12.69 26.39 7.44
N GLU A 82 -11.50 26.53 6.87
CA GLU A 82 -11.23 27.43 5.75
C GLU A 82 -12.05 27.04 4.51
N GLU A 83 -12.08 25.74 4.16
CA GLU A 83 -12.85 25.21 3.04
C GLU A 83 -14.37 25.38 3.21
N SER A 84 -14.85 25.22 4.44
CA SER A 84 -16.24 25.46 4.82
C SER A 84 -16.64 26.95 4.64
N SER A 85 -15.70 27.87 4.86
CA SER A 85 -15.91 29.32 4.73
C SER A 85 -15.87 29.79 3.27
N ASP A 86 -14.97 29.24 2.45
CA ASP A 86 -14.83 29.59 1.03
C ASP A 86 -16.01 29.10 0.17
N ASN A 87 -16.61 27.97 0.49
CA ASN A 87 -17.78 27.42 -0.21
C ASN A 87 -19.05 28.30 -0.02
N SER A 88 -18.96 29.37 0.81
CA SER A 88 -20.03 30.32 1.04
C SER A 88 -20.07 31.45 -0.01
N GLN A 89 -19.09 31.61 -0.89
CA GLN A 89 -18.95 32.73 -1.81
C GLN A 89 -19.00 32.40 -3.31
N VAL A 90 -19.32 31.19 -3.74
CA VAL A 90 -19.47 30.91 -5.18
C VAL A 90 -20.91 31.16 -5.63
N LYS A 91 -21.27 32.40 -5.86
CA LYS A 91 -22.26 32.82 -6.87
C LYS A 91 -21.61 33.82 -7.80
N ASP A 92 -21.57 33.44 -9.08
CA ASP A 92 -21.39 34.30 -10.26
C ASP A 92 -20.45 35.50 -10.13
N THR A 93 -19.27 35.41 -10.69
CA THR A 93 -18.80 36.42 -11.64
C THR A 93 -17.55 35.97 -12.40
N SER A 94 -17.58 36.18 -13.68
CA SER A 94 -16.51 36.06 -14.65
C SER A 94 -15.27 36.90 -14.30
N LEU A 95 -14.08 36.34 -14.58
CA LEU A 95 -12.82 37.02 -14.91
C LEU A 95 -12.22 37.98 -13.86
N GLY A 96 -11.17 37.51 -13.19
CA GLY A 96 -10.24 38.35 -12.43
C GLY A 96 -9.13 37.54 -11.81
N ALA A 97 -7.94 37.66 -12.38
CA ALA A 97 -6.72 36.99 -11.93
C ALA A 97 -6.34 37.37 -10.50
N ASN A 98 -6.51 36.47 -9.56
CA ASN A 98 -5.70 36.29 -8.35
C ASN A 98 -6.10 34.94 -7.75
N SER A 99 -5.44 33.90 -8.22
CA SER A 99 -5.65 32.55 -7.72
C SER A 99 -5.18 32.45 -6.28
N PRO A 100 -5.99 31.86 -5.34
CA PRO A 100 -5.44 31.32 -4.12
C PRO A 100 -4.41 30.26 -4.51
N VAL A 101 -3.31 30.21 -3.79
CA VAL A 101 -2.24 29.22 -3.98
C VAL A 101 -2.87 27.84 -3.91
N LYS A 102 -3.14 27.25 -5.07
CA LYS A 102 -3.43 25.85 -5.19
C LYS A 102 -2.15 25.15 -4.79
N PHE A 103 -2.06 24.66 -3.57
CA PHE A 103 -1.20 23.54 -3.26
C PHE A 103 -1.81 22.29 -3.94
N ALA A 104 -1.80 22.29 -5.27
CA ALA A 104 -1.81 21.03 -5.98
C ALA A 104 -0.44 20.40 -5.64
N PRO A 105 -0.39 19.18 -5.12
CA PRO A 105 0.87 18.48 -5.06
C PRO A 105 1.51 18.58 -6.45
N PRO A 106 2.84 18.75 -6.55
CA PRO A 106 3.50 18.83 -7.85
C PRO A 106 2.98 17.66 -8.68
N ALA A 107 2.53 17.98 -9.91
CA ALA A 107 1.97 16.96 -10.79
C ALA A 107 2.96 15.80 -10.87
N LEU A 108 2.58 14.65 -10.35
CA LEU A 108 3.44 13.47 -10.32
C LEU A 108 3.68 13.03 -11.75
N ASP A 109 4.93 13.08 -12.20
CA ASP A 109 5.32 12.51 -13.49
C ASP A 109 5.44 10.99 -13.36
N LEU A 110 4.33 10.30 -13.57
CA LEU A 110 4.29 8.83 -13.50
C LEU A 110 5.21 8.17 -14.53
N GLY A 111 5.49 8.85 -15.66
CA GLY A 111 6.47 8.38 -16.64
C GLY A 111 7.89 8.35 -16.06
N ALA A 112 8.25 9.38 -15.31
CA ALA A 112 9.55 9.43 -14.60
C ALA A 112 9.63 8.39 -13.48
N GLU A 113 8.50 8.07 -12.84
CA GLU A 113 8.43 7.04 -11.80
C GLU A 113 8.48 5.60 -12.34
N ALA A 114 8.07 5.38 -13.59
CA ALA A 114 8.07 4.06 -14.24
C ALA A 114 9.45 3.67 -14.81
N VAL A 115 10.52 4.18 -14.22
CA VAL A 115 11.90 3.89 -14.65
C VAL A 115 12.55 2.90 -13.69
N LEU A 116 12.91 1.72 -14.22
CA LEU A 116 13.65 0.73 -13.45
C LEU A 116 15.08 1.21 -13.18
N ASP A 117 15.57 0.96 -11.96
CA ASP A 117 16.97 1.20 -11.60
C ASP A 117 17.90 0.50 -12.62
N PRO A 118 18.78 1.23 -13.32
CA PRO A 118 19.63 0.68 -14.38
C PRO A 118 20.64 -0.36 -13.89
N THR A 119 20.82 -0.50 -12.59
CA THR A 119 21.65 -1.55 -11.99
C THR A 119 20.92 -2.90 -11.91
N ILE A 120 19.60 -2.92 -12.02
CA ILE A 120 18.81 -4.16 -12.07
C ILE A 120 18.88 -4.69 -13.49
N LYS A 121 19.79 -5.63 -13.70
CA LYS A 121 20.02 -6.28 -15.00
C LYS A 121 20.10 -7.78 -14.83
N PRO A 122 19.50 -8.55 -15.77
CA PRO A 122 19.65 -10.00 -15.77
C PRO A 122 21.12 -10.41 -15.85
N VAL A 123 21.56 -11.22 -14.89
CA VAL A 123 22.91 -11.77 -14.84
C VAL A 123 22.85 -13.28 -15.04
N GLY A 124 23.58 -13.78 -16.02
CA GLY A 124 23.61 -15.20 -16.35
C GLY A 124 22.44 -15.64 -17.24
N ASN A 125 22.24 -16.96 -17.33
CA ASN A 125 21.19 -17.54 -18.15
C ASN A 125 19.86 -17.59 -17.39
N ALA A 126 18.77 -17.44 -18.13
CA ALA A 126 17.44 -17.69 -17.58
C ALA A 126 17.30 -19.17 -17.21
N VAL A 127 16.91 -19.44 -15.98
CA VAL A 127 16.64 -20.81 -15.51
C VAL A 127 15.22 -21.16 -15.92
N SER A 128 15.06 -22.08 -16.85
CA SER A 128 13.75 -22.70 -17.11
C SER A 128 13.52 -23.75 -16.03
N VAL A 129 12.69 -23.44 -15.04
CA VAL A 129 12.44 -24.35 -13.92
C VAL A 129 11.04 -24.89 -14.01
N SER A 130 10.92 -26.09 -14.60
CA SER A 130 9.64 -26.83 -14.60
C SER A 130 9.27 -27.38 -13.21
N ASN A 131 10.25 -27.47 -12.29
CA ASN A 131 10.04 -27.97 -10.93
C ASN A 131 10.99 -27.25 -9.96
N PRO A 132 10.65 -26.03 -9.50
CA PRO A 132 11.50 -25.27 -8.59
C PRO A 132 11.63 -25.99 -7.24
N LYS A 133 12.86 -26.01 -6.69
CA LYS A 133 13.13 -26.55 -5.36
C LYS A 133 13.00 -25.50 -4.26
N ASN A 134 13.36 -24.27 -4.56
CA ASN A 134 13.37 -23.16 -3.63
C ASN A 134 12.59 -21.99 -4.25
N ILE A 135 11.53 -21.56 -3.59
CA ILE A 135 10.68 -20.47 -4.04
C ILE A 135 10.74 -19.33 -3.02
N PHE A 136 11.02 -18.12 -3.48
CA PHE A 136 10.89 -16.92 -2.64
C PHE A 136 9.50 -16.33 -2.78
N LEU A 137 8.83 -16.08 -1.66
CA LEU A 137 7.47 -15.55 -1.62
C LEU A 137 7.43 -14.29 -0.77
N THR A 138 6.82 -13.23 -1.26
CA THR A 138 6.41 -12.08 -0.48
C THR A 138 4.90 -12.08 -0.27
N GLY A 139 4.44 -11.52 0.84
CA GLY A 139 3.00 -11.44 1.15
C GLY A 139 2.39 -12.70 1.78
N GLY A 140 3.22 -13.64 2.24
CA GLY A 140 2.76 -14.91 2.85
C GLY A 140 1.90 -14.75 4.11
N THR A 141 1.93 -13.60 4.77
CA THR A 141 1.09 -13.26 5.93
C THR A 141 -0.25 -12.61 5.56
N GLY A 142 -0.54 -12.43 4.27
CA GLY A 142 -1.80 -11.90 3.77
C GLY A 142 -2.75 -13.00 3.31
N TYR A 143 -4.00 -12.59 2.99
CA TYR A 143 -5.06 -13.50 2.51
C TYR A 143 -4.61 -14.30 1.28
N LEU A 144 -4.28 -13.63 0.18
CA LEU A 144 -3.89 -14.30 -1.07
C LEU A 144 -2.61 -15.11 -0.89
N GLY A 145 -1.64 -14.59 -0.12
CA GLY A 145 -0.39 -15.29 0.17
C GLY A 145 -0.58 -16.62 0.89
N ALA A 146 -1.57 -16.73 1.78
CA ALA A 146 -1.89 -18.01 2.44
C ALA A 146 -2.31 -19.08 1.42
N PHE A 147 -3.16 -18.71 0.44
CA PHE A 147 -3.59 -19.66 -0.60
C PHE A 147 -2.50 -19.96 -1.63
N ILE A 148 -1.63 -18.99 -1.95
CA ILE A 148 -0.45 -19.25 -2.78
C ILE A 148 0.49 -20.25 -2.07
N ILE A 149 0.74 -20.09 -0.77
CA ILE A 149 1.53 -21.04 0.02
C ILE A 149 0.90 -22.45 -0.08
N LYS A 150 -0.41 -22.56 0.16
CA LYS A 150 -1.14 -23.81 0.09
C LYS A 150 -0.91 -24.50 -1.26
N GLU A 151 -1.25 -23.83 -2.36
CA GLU A 151 -1.13 -24.38 -3.70
C GLU A 151 0.32 -24.82 -4.01
N LEU A 152 1.31 -23.97 -3.72
CA LEU A 152 2.71 -24.30 -3.95
C LEU A 152 3.18 -25.54 -3.16
N LEU A 153 2.70 -25.70 -1.93
CA LEU A 153 3.02 -26.86 -1.09
C LEU A 153 2.34 -28.14 -1.58
N GLU A 154 1.16 -28.05 -2.15
CA GLU A 154 0.38 -29.19 -2.65
C GLU A 154 0.87 -29.65 -4.03
N VAL A 155 1.19 -28.71 -4.95
CA VAL A 155 1.56 -29.05 -6.33
C VAL A 155 3.06 -29.25 -6.54
N SER A 156 3.91 -28.94 -5.56
CA SER A 156 5.36 -29.06 -5.67
C SER A 156 6.00 -29.66 -4.41
N ALA A 157 7.27 -30.03 -4.52
CA ALA A 157 8.11 -30.38 -3.37
C ALA A 157 8.99 -29.22 -2.90
N ALA A 158 8.72 -27.99 -3.33
CA ALA A 158 9.55 -26.83 -3.05
C ALA A 158 9.56 -26.43 -1.57
N THR A 159 10.67 -25.86 -1.14
CA THR A 159 10.78 -25.10 0.11
C THR A 159 10.43 -23.64 -0.19
N LEU A 160 9.58 -23.05 0.63
CA LEU A 160 9.10 -21.67 0.49
C LEU A 160 9.85 -20.76 1.45
N TYR A 161 10.59 -19.81 0.91
CA TYR A 161 11.29 -18.75 1.65
C TYR A 161 10.39 -17.52 1.68
N CYS A 162 9.70 -17.30 2.79
CA CYS A 162 8.67 -16.29 2.92
C CYS A 162 9.22 -15.01 3.59
N LEU A 163 9.23 -13.89 2.87
CA LEU A 163 9.59 -12.58 3.43
C LEU A 163 8.54 -12.15 4.44
N VAL A 164 8.95 -11.89 5.69
CA VAL A 164 8.07 -11.53 6.80
C VAL A 164 8.66 -10.40 7.63
N ARG A 165 7.84 -9.40 7.95
CA ARG A 165 8.19 -8.37 8.94
C ARG A 165 8.03 -8.94 10.34
N ALA A 166 9.16 -9.20 11.00
CA ALA A 166 9.21 -9.73 12.37
C ALA A 166 10.53 -9.33 13.03
N SER A 167 10.58 -9.40 14.36
CA SER A 167 11.80 -9.12 15.13
C SER A 167 12.81 -10.28 15.09
N ASN A 168 12.32 -11.50 14.84
CA ASN A 168 13.14 -12.71 14.78
C ASN A 168 12.43 -13.83 13.98
N VAL A 169 13.16 -14.93 13.76
CA VAL A 169 12.70 -16.09 12.98
C VAL A 169 11.48 -16.78 13.60
N GLU A 170 11.45 -16.90 14.93
CA GLU A 170 10.38 -17.55 15.67
C GLU A 170 9.06 -16.78 15.52
N GLU A 171 9.11 -15.45 15.66
CA GLU A 171 7.95 -14.58 15.42
C GLU A 171 7.49 -14.66 13.96
N GLY A 172 8.43 -14.61 13.03
CA GLY A 172 8.13 -14.74 11.60
C GLY A 172 7.43 -16.05 11.27
N LYS A 173 7.91 -17.16 11.85
CA LYS A 173 7.29 -18.49 11.70
C LYS A 173 5.88 -18.50 12.30
N SER A 174 5.71 -17.97 13.50
CA SER A 174 4.41 -17.89 14.17
C SER A 174 3.40 -17.06 13.36
N LYS A 175 3.82 -15.94 12.75
CA LYS A 175 2.95 -15.13 11.88
C LYS A 175 2.45 -15.90 10.66
N LEU A 176 3.32 -16.64 9.99
CA LEU A 176 2.96 -17.48 8.85
C LEU A 176 2.01 -18.61 9.26
N GLU A 177 2.36 -19.32 10.31
CA GLU A 177 1.56 -20.42 10.86
C GLU A 177 0.16 -19.96 11.28
N ASN A 178 0.07 -18.89 12.08
CA ASN A 178 -1.20 -18.32 12.53
C ASN A 178 -2.07 -17.88 11.35
N ASN A 179 -1.47 -17.27 10.32
CA ASN A 179 -2.19 -16.87 9.12
C ASN A 179 -2.78 -18.09 8.38
N LEU A 180 -2.01 -19.16 8.23
CA LEU A 180 -2.48 -20.39 7.59
C LEU A 180 -3.54 -21.11 8.44
N GLN A 181 -3.40 -21.11 9.78
CA GLN A 181 -4.39 -21.65 10.70
C GLN A 181 -5.71 -20.89 10.63
N GLN A 182 -5.67 -19.56 10.55
CA GLN A 182 -6.85 -18.70 10.45
C GLN A 182 -7.75 -19.08 9.25
N TYR A 183 -7.13 -19.52 8.14
CA TYR A 183 -7.86 -19.98 6.94
C TYR A 183 -8.05 -21.50 6.87
N GLY A 184 -7.71 -22.26 7.93
CA GLY A 184 -7.86 -23.70 7.96
C GLY A 184 -6.93 -24.45 7.00
N ILE A 185 -5.81 -23.84 6.63
CA ILE A 185 -4.84 -24.36 5.63
C ILE A 185 -3.68 -25.09 6.30
N TRP A 186 -3.31 -24.69 7.53
CA TRP A 186 -2.12 -25.22 8.20
C TRP A 186 -2.16 -26.74 8.36
N GLN A 187 -1.03 -27.38 8.08
CA GLN A 187 -0.75 -28.78 8.37
C GLN A 187 0.67 -28.90 8.91
N ASP A 188 0.87 -29.70 9.95
CA ASP A 188 2.17 -29.84 10.63
C ASP A 188 3.29 -30.27 9.68
N GLN A 189 2.96 -31.06 8.65
CA GLN A 189 3.89 -31.46 7.61
C GLN A 189 4.46 -30.29 6.79
N TYR A 190 3.84 -29.10 6.81
CA TYR A 190 4.33 -27.92 6.10
C TYR A 190 5.45 -27.21 6.86
N SER A 191 5.55 -27.40 8.17
CA SER A 191 6.44 -26.64 9.06
C SER A 191 7.89 -26.61 8.59
N HIS A 192 8.41 -27.73 8.03
CA HIS A 192 9.79 -27.81 7.58
C HIS A 192 10.02 -27.27 6.17
N ARG A 193 8.95 -26.94 5.43
CA ARG A 193 9.00 -26.41 4.07
C ARG A 193 8.71 -24.90 4.00
N ILE A 194 8.33 -24.28 5.10
CA ILE A 194 8.07 -22.84 5.18
C ILE A 194 9.16 -22.20 6.02
N ILE A 195 10.03 -21.45 5.38
CA ILE A 195 11.20 -20.79 6.00
C ILE A 195 10.93 -19.29 6.03
N PRO A 196 10.75 -18.67 7.20
CA PRO A 196 10.64 -17.22 7.30
C PRO A 196 11.97 -16.55 7.01
N ILE A 197 11.94 -15.55 6.16
CA ILE A 197 13.03 -14.61 5.90
C ILE A 197 12.64 -13.29 6.52
N ILE A 198 13.39 -12.86 7.52
CA ILE A 198 13.10 -11.60 8.20
C ILE A 198 13.56 -10.43 7.35
N GLY A 199 12.63 -9.53 7.05
CA GLY A 199 12.91 -8.37 6.21
C GLY A 199 11.67 -7.49 5.99
N ASP A 200 11.84 -6.44 5.22
CA ASP A 200 10.80 -5.45 4.93
C ASP A 200 10.94 -4.94 3.49
N LEU A 201 9.86 -4.99 2.71
CA LEU A 201 9.81 -4.47 1.35
C LEU A 201 10.19 -2.98 1.25
N SER A 202 9.97 -2.21 2.30
CA SER A 202 10.30 -0.78 2.33
C SER A 202 11.78 -0.48 2.51
N GLN A 203 12.61 -1.50 2.73
CA GLN A 203 14.04 -1.34 2.99
C GLN A 203 14.89 -1.77 1.79
N PRO A 204 16.05 -1.13 1.58
CA PRO A 204 17.03 -1.59 0.60
C PRO A 204 17.38 -3.06 0.83
N HIS A 205 17.56 -3.81 -0.26
CA HIS A 205 17.76 -5.27 -0.24
C HIS A 205 16.73 -6.03 0.61
N LEU A 206 15.49 -5.49 0.67
CA LEU A 206 14.37 -6.04 1.46
C LEU A 206 14.67 -6.08 2.98
N GLY A 207 15.58 -5.26 3.48
CA GLY A 207 16.03 -5.29 4.88
C GLY A 207 16.74 -6.60 5.28
N ILE A 208 17.11 -7.42 4.31
CA ILE A 208 17.79 -8.70 4.52
C ILE A 208 19.30 -8.43 4.62
N ASP A 209 19.97 -9.18 5.50
CA ASP A 209 21.43 -9.16 5.60
C ASP A 209 22.08 -9.43 4.24
N PRO A 210 23.17 -8.73 3.85
CA PRO A 210 23.80 -8.88 2.54
C PRO A 210 24.26 -10.30 2.21
N GLU A 211 24.77 -11.06 3.18
CA GLU A 211 25.21 -12.45 2.96
C GLU A 211 23.99 -13.34 2.72
N GLN A 212 22.92 -13.17 3.48
CA GLN A 212 21.67 -13.88 3.29
C GLN A 212 21.02 -13.51 1.95
N PHE A 213 21.04 -12.23 1.55
CA PHE A 213 20.52 -11.80 0.25
C PHE A 213 21.27 -12.48 -0.90
N GLN A 214 22.61 -12.53 -0.83
CA GLN A 214 23.45 -13.26 -1.81
C GLN A 214 23.16 -14.76 -1.82
N HIS A 215 22.95 -15.37 -0.65
CA HIS A 215 22.56 -16.76 -0.54
C HIS A 215 21.22 -17.04 -1.23
N LEU A 216 20.22 -16.18 -0.99
CA LEU A 216 18.93 -16.27 -1.67
C LEU A 216 19.07 -16.09 -3.19
N ALA A 217 19.87 -15.11 -3.63
CA ALA A 217 20.12 -14.86 -5.05
C ALA A 217 20.70 -16.07 -5.78
N ALA A 218 21.55 -16.86 -5.10
CA ALA A 218 22.17 -18.06 -5.67
C ALA A 218 21.22 -19.28 -5.65
N ASN A 219 20.39 -19.42 -4.61
CA ASN A 219 19.68 -20.67 -4.34
C ASN A 219 18.20 -20.65 -4.74
N ILE A 220 17.55 -19.49 -4.78
CA ILE A 220 16.13 -19.38 -5.20
C ILE A 220 15.98 -19.72 -6.68
N ASP A 221 14.95 -20.46 -7.02
CA ASP A 221 14.66 -20.93 -8.37
C ASP A 221 13.51 -20.18 -9.03
N ALA A 222 12.55 -19.68 -8.24
CA ALA A 222 11.42 -18.87 -8.71
C ALA A 222 10.97 -17.88 -7.63
N ILE A 223 10.35 -16.79 -8.03
CA ILE A 223 9.85 -15.75 -7.13
C ILE A 223 8.36 -15.52 -7.36
N TYR A 224 7.60 -15.46 -6.26
CA TYR A 224 6.20 -15.05 -6.23
C TYR A 224 6.09 -13.75 -5.41
N HIS A 225 5.79 -12.66 -6.08
CA HIS A 225 5.65 -11.35 -5.44
C HIS A 225 4.18 -10.98 -5.32
N SER A 226 3.61 -11.20 -4.13
CA SER A 226 2.21 -10.94 -3.81
C SER A 226 2.05 -9.85 -2.73
N ALA A 227 3.13 -9.38 -2.14
CA ALA A 227 3.06 -8.32 -1.12
C ALA A 227 2.84 -6.96 -1.74
N ALA A 228 1.95 -6.20 -1.14
CA ALA A 228 1.78 -4.77 -1.40
C ALA A 228 1.30 -4.07 -0.11
N LEU A 229 1.65 -2.81 0.05
CA LEU A 229 1.02 -1.93 1.02
C LEU A 229 -0.27 -1.40 0.38
N LEU A 230 -1.42 -1.90 0.84
CA LEU A 230 -2.73 -1.52 0.34
C LEU A 230 -3.33 -0.45 1.25
N ASN A 231 -3.53 0.72 0.69
CA ASN A 231 -4.27 1.79 1.35
C ASN A 231 -4.86 2.71 0.29
N TYR A 232 -6.20 2.84 0.28
CA TYR A 232 -6.93 3.63 -0.73
C TYR A 232 -6.91 5.14 -0.47
N VAL A 233 -6.34 5.56 0.65
CA VAL A 233 -6.29 6.97 1.07
C VAL A 233 -4.87 7.51 0.98
N TYR A 234 -3.85 6.65 1.09
CA TYR A 234 -2.45 7.04 1.05
C TYR A 234 -2.06 7.63 -0.31
N PRO A 235 -1.33 8.76 -0.33
CA PRO A 235 -0.78 9.27 -1.57
C PRO A 235 0.29 8.31 -2.10
N TYR A 236 0.56 8.41 -3.40
CA TYR A 236 1.61 7.62 -4.05
C TYR A 236 2.96 7.67 -3.29
N SER A 237 3.34 8.84 -2.78
CA SER A 237 4.59 9.02 -2.04
C SER A 237 4.72 8.11 -0.82
N ALA A 238 3.62 7.88 -0.10
CA ALA A 238 3.59 6.98 1.05
C ALA A 238 3.63 5.49 0.64
N LEU A 239 3.05 5.15 -0.52
CA LEU A 239 3.02 3.78 -1.04
C LEU A 239 4.28 3.41 -1.82
N LYS A 240 4.98 4.40 -2.40
CA LYS A 240 6.12 4.23 -3.30
C LYS A 240 7.20 3.32 -2.72
N THR A 241 7.58 3.54 -1.47
CA THR A 241 8.71 2.84 -0.85
C THR A 241 8.47 1.34 -0.81
N ALA A 242 7.30 0.89 -0.37
CA ALA A 242 6.99 -0.53 -0.30
C ALA A 242 6.60 -1.11 -1.68
N ASN A 243 5.75 -0.42 -2.45
CA ASN A 243 5.14 -1.00 -3.65
C ASN A 243 6.02 -0.85 -4.89
N VAL A 244 6.73 0.28 -5.04
CA VAL A 244 7.59 0.53 -6.21
C VAL A 244 9.02 0.13 -5.93
N LEU A 245 9.65 0.74 -4.91
CA LEU A 245 11.05 0.45 -4.59
C LEU A 245 11.21 -0.98 -4.06
N GLY A 246 10.26 -1.46 -3.24
CA GLY A 246 10.24 -2.85 -2.79
C GLY A 246 10.14 -3.85 -3.94
N THR A 247 9.28 -3.58 -4.94
CA THR A 247 9.20 -4.41 -6.16
C THR A 247 10.53 -4.38 -6.93
N GLN A 248 11.20 -3.24 -7.02
CA GLN A 248 12.53 -3.15 -7.63
C GLN A 248 13.55 -4.02 -6.89
N GLU A 249 13.53 -4.07 -5.56
CA GLU A 249 14.43 -4.94 -4.79
C GLU A 249 14.12 -6.43 -4.99
N VAL A 250 12.85 -6.81 -5.13
CA VAL A 250 12.50 -8.20 -5.49
C VAL A 250 12.95 -8.53 -6.92
N LEU A 251 12.84 -7.59 -7.88
CA LEU A 251 13.38 -7.73 -9.23
C LEU A 251 14.92 -7.84 -9.20
N ARG A 252 15.61 -7.09 -8.33
CA ARG A 252 17.05 -7.21 -8.12
C ARG A 252 17.42 -8.63 -7.70
N LEU A 253 16.68 -9.22 -6.75
CA LEU A 253 16.85 -10.60 -6.34
C LEU A 253 16.60 -11.58 -7.52
N ALA A 254 15.57 -11.30 -8.34
CA ALA A 254 15.25 -12.12 -9.51
C ALA A 254 16.36 -12.14 -10.56
N CYS A 255 17.05 -11.00 -10.74
CA CYS A 255 18.07 -10.80 -11.78
C CYS A 255 19.49 -11.20 -11.35
N GLN A 256 19.76 -11.24 -10.03
CA GLN A 256 21.11 -11.43 -9.51
C GLN A 256 21.56 -12.90 -9.54
N THR A 257 22.82 -13.16 -9.89
CA THR A 257 23.48 -14.47 -9.96
C THR A 257 22.94 -15.38 -11.08
N LYS A 258 21.63 -15.56 -11.16
CA LYS A 258 20.88 -16.26 -12.21
C LYS A 258 19.54 -15.60 -12.41
N VAL A 259 18.99 -15.65 -13.63
CA VAL A 259 17.67 -15.08 -13.91
C VAL A 259 16.59 -16.08 -13.50
N LYS A 260 15.70 -15.64 -12.60
CA LYS A 260 14.63 -16.45 -12.03
C LYS A 260 13.29 -16.09 -12.64
N PRO A 261 12.39 -17.03 -12.89
CA PRO A 261 10.98 -16.75 -13.15
C PRO A 261 10.40 -15.86 -12.04
N PHE A 262 9.70 -14.79 -12.46
CA PHE A 262 9.13 -13.80 -11.57
C PHE A 262 7.62 -13.71 -11.81
N HIS A 263 6.85 -14.17 -10.83
CA HIS A 263 5.39 -14.13 -10.83
C HIS A 263 4.94 -12.96 -9.97
N TYR A 264 4.32 -11.97 -10.62
CA TYR A 264 3.87 -10.74 -9.96
C TYR A 264 2.34 -10.70 -9.87
N VAL A 265 1.84 -10.54 -8.67
CA VAL A 265 0.41 -10.31 -8.45
C VAL A 265 0.12 -8.83 -8.63
N SER A 266 -0.43 -8.47 -9.78
CA SER A 266 -0.86 -7.13 -10.14
C SER A 266 -2.36 -6.94 -9.82
N SER A 267 -2.97 -5.93 -10.39
CA SER A 267 -4.39 -5.63 -10.28
C SER A 267 -4.97 -5.29 -11.63
N VAL A 268 -6.22 -5.65 -11.87
CA VAL A 268 -6.99 -5.20 -13.05
C VAL A 268 -7.15 -3.67 -13.07
N ALA A 269 -7.01 -3.01 -11.93
CA ALA A 269 -7.07 -1.57 -11.82
C ALA A 269 -6.00 -0.83 -12.65
N VAL A 270 -4.95 -1.50 -13.09
CA VAL A 270 -3.97 -0.93 -14.04
C VAL A 270 -4.60 -0.54 -15.39
N PHE A 271 -5.79 -1.07 -15.69
CA PHE A 271 -6.58 -0.75 -16.87
C PHE A 271 -7.81 0.13 -16.58
N GLU A 272 -7.95 0.67 -15.37
CA GLU A 272 -9.03 1.59 -14.99
C GLU A 272 -8.78 3.00 -15.57
N SER A 273 -8.93 3.11 -16.88
CA SER A 273 -8.82 4.36 -17.63
C SER A 273 -9.92 4.42 -18.68
N SER A 274 -10.34 5.63 -19.04
CA SER A 274 -11.31 5.86 -20.11
C SER A 274 -10.86 5.26 -21.46
N ALA A 275 -9.55 5.20 -21.70
CA ALA A 275 -8.95 4.61 -22.89
C ALA A 275 -9.28 3.11 -23.05
N TYR A 276 -9.56 2.39 -21.95
CA TYR A 276 -9.87 0.95 -21.96
C TYR A 276 -11.35 0.65 -21.75
N ALA A 277 -12.20 1.67 -21.57
CA ALA A 277 -13.63 1.49 -21.34
C ALA A 277 -14.29 0.69 -22.47
N GLY A 278 -14.96 -0.41 -22.12
CA GLY A 278 -15.63 -1.30 -23.08
C GLY A 278 -14.71 -2.17 -23.93
N LYS A 279 -13.40 -2.17 -23.69
CA LYS A 279 -12.43 -3.04 -24.37
C LYS A 279 -12.16 -4.30 -23.55
N LEU A 280 -11.94 -5.43 -24.23
CA LEU A 280 -11.33 -6.61 -23.61
C LEU A 280 -9.83 -6.37 -23.52
N VAL A 281 -9.29 -6.35 -22.31
CA VAL A 281 -7.86 -6.18 -22.05
C VAL A 281 -7.23 -7.49 -21.59
N LYS A 282 -5.94 -7.67 -21.88
CA LYS A 282 -5.14 -8.83 -21.55
C LYS A 282 -3.85 -8.40 -20.85
N GLU A 283 -3.17 -9.33 -20.21
CA GLU A 283 -1.94 -9.08 -19.44
C GLU A 283 -0.76 -8.60 -20.32
N ASP A 284 -0.79 -8.88 -21.62
CA ASP A 284 0.21 -8.47 -22.61
C ASP A 284 -0.14 -7.18 -23.37
N ASP A 285 -1.28 -6.54 -23.06
CA ASP A 285 -1.66 -5.27 -23.63
C ASP A 285 -0.78 -4.12 -23.12
N ASN A 286 -0.49 -3.15 -23.99
CA ASN A 286 0.32 -2.00 -23.64
C ASN A 286 -0.47 -0.92 -22.88
N PHE A 287 0.21 -0.17 -22.03
CA PHE A 287 -0.33 0.96 -21.25
C PHE A 287 -0.10 2.32 -21.90
N HIS A 288 0.21 2.39 -23.20
CA HIS A 288 0.59 3.64 -23.86
C HIS A 288 -0.52 4.71 -23.88
N ASP A 289 -1.79 4.29 -23.82
CA ASP A 289 -2.95 5.18 -23.85
C ASP A 289 -3.53 5.42 -22.46
N TRP A 290 -2.76 5.16 -21.40
CA TRP A 290 -3.23 5.31 -20.04
C TRP A 290 -3.31 6.79 -19.65
N GLU A 291 -4.52 7.30 -19.53
CA GLU A 291 -4.81 8.60 -18.93
C GLU A 291 -5.19 8.35 -17.47
N GLY A 292 -4.33 8.74 -16.54
CA GLY A 292 -4.54 8.50 -15.11
C GLY A 292 -5.91 8.99 -14.62
N ILE A 293 -6.56 8.20 -13.76
CA ILE A 293 -7.86 8.52 -13.13
C ILE A 293 -7.65 9.31 -11.83
N PHE A 294 -6.44 9.57 -11.42
CA PHE A 294 -6.11 10.15 -10.11
C PHE A 294 -5.77 11.62 -10.17
#